data_94faa05849c7036201a4ce3c1b68d436
#
_entry.id   94faa05849c7036201a4ce3c1b68d436
#
_cell.length_a   1.000
_cell.length_b   1.000
_cell.length_c   1.000
_cell.angle_alpha   90.00
_cell.angle_beta   90.00
_cell.angle_gamma   90.00
#
_symmetry.space_group_name_H-M   'P 1'
#
loop_
_entity.id
_entity.type
_entity.pdbx_description
1 polymer ?
#
loop_
_entity_poly.entity_id
_entity_poly.type
_entity_poly.pdbx_seq_one_letter_code
_entity_poly.pdbx_strand_id
1 'polypeptide(L)'
;YYSDVIKEKIGYAFLKEIDGKKVGIACIDSSWRSSGKGGCEKGIMYVGKKQICDLYKHIKDTDIKICLMHHPTDWLSDYESRIIERELSKFDIVLCGHVHENDHKSVCRQKMKTICSTAGKLYPLDYAFGRAVDGYNGYSILNIDFNSNLCNIFLRTYYAKDRNDFDSALNLIETGQVSYQLNGDVTEKQMEFDIINGIGKYFINMSETLTLIKEIDSYSPVDIEQIFVEPILSEKSEYVSESSGKGKFIGLNELLDETNNVIFLGKKESGKTTLLQQIGLKYIDNYNKVEMIPIHIDMRYLPKKSDKLTNAAVQFVMRNLCDDATIKKEKIKQLIDDGRMVFLIDNVDIFDANHTFMISKFIEAKGENRFILTTKEEFFQSIDVKKLPDYTRNFKKLYINSFGKAQIRELVTKWAGKREDVTDVSEVVEKINGYCNSINFAKTPFNVSIFMVLWDFDKNFVPQNEGIVMENYLEVLLEKLSPKEAERNTYSFKIKQNFLSNLALEMLKKNEYYFSEEEFKDFVYHYHKKKGYKETESRFSKLFFEKGILSISDDRVVFSHTSILEFYLAEYARNNEEFFNFMIQKGNRIYFKN
;
A
#
# COMPACT_ATOMS: atom_id res chain seq x y z
N TYR A 1 -39.36 -19.81 28.25
CA TYR A 1 -38.01 -19.76 27.58
C TYR A 1 -37.68 -18.40 26.94
N TYR A 2 -38.57 -17.37 27.01
CA TYR A 2 -38.38 -16.08 26.37
C TYR A 2 -38.47 -14.90 27.34
N SER A 3 -38.37 -15.10 28.64
CA SER A 3 -38.51 -14.06 29.67
C SER A 3 -37.40 -13.00 29.66
N ASP A 4 -36.25 -13.30 29.07
CA ASP A 4 -35.04 -12.48 29.17
C ASP A 4 -34.72 -11.72 27.88
N VAL A 5 -35.68 -11.63 26.93
CA VAL A 5 -35.52 -10.94 25.67
C VAL A 5 -36.07 -9.54 25.73
N ILE A 6 -35.21 -8.56 25.56
CA ILE A 6 -35.58 -7.14 25.46
C ILE A 6 -35.73 -6.81 23.96
N LYS A 7 -36.95 -6.47 23.54
CA LYS A 7 -37.26 -6.09 22.16
C LYS A 7 -37.23 -4.59 21.98
N GLU A 8 -36.52 -4.14 20.97
CA GLU A 8 -36.57 -2.79 20.44
C GLU A 8 -37.31 -2.77 19.10
N LYS A 9 -37.48 -1.57 18.50
CA LYS A 9 -38.14 -1.40 17.21
C LYS A 9 -37.47 -2.23 16.10
N ILE A 10 -36.14 -2.33 16.13
CA ILE A 10 -35.29 -3.08 15.24
C ILE A 10 -34.25 -3.77 16.12
N GLY A 11 -34.17 -5.10 16.02
CA GLY A 11 -33.27 -5.90 16.82
C GLY A 11 -33.75 -6.19 18.25
N TYR A 12 -32.96 -6.91 19.02
CA TYR A 12 -33.25 -7.31 20.38
C TYR A 12 -31.98 -7.55 21.19
N ALA A 13 -32.10 -7.50 22.51
CA ALA A 13 -31.01 -7.78 23.44
C ALA A 13 -31.36 -8.92 24.40
N PHE A 14 -30.35 -9.64 24.85
CA PHE A 14 -30.44 -10.68 25.86
C PHE A 14 -29.50 -10.36 27.00
N LEU A 15 -29.95 -10.68 28.21
CA LEU A 15 -29.14 -10.64 29.42
C LEU A 15 -29.10 -12.06 30.01
N LYS A 16 -27.88 -12.56 30.24
CA LYS A 16 -27.66 -13.86 30.87
C LYS A 16 -26.63 -13.75 31.98
N GLU A 17 -26.80 -14.54 33.02
CA GLU A 17 -25.78 -14.76 34.03
C GLU A 17 -25.16 -16.15 33.80
N ILE A 18 -23.84 -16.20 33.67
CA ILE A 18 -23.06 -17.42 33.42
C ILE A 18 -21.87 -17.36 34.37
N ASP A 19 -21.78 -18.36 35.26
CA ASP A 19 -20.71 -18.47 36.27
C ASP A 19 -20.53 -17.18 37.10
N GLY A 20 -21.66 -16.55 37.49
CA GLY A 20 -21.68 -15.31 38.26
C GLY A 20 -21.31 -14.06 37.49
N LYS A 21 -21.14 -14.14 36.18
CA LYS A 21 -20.87 -13.01 35.28
C LYS A 21 -22.09 -12.67 34.44
N LYS A 22 -22.36 -11.37 34.31
CA LYS A 22 -23.45 -10.86 33.46
C LYS A 22 -22.94 -10.76 32.00
N VAL A 23 -23.60 -11.46 31.11
CA VAL A 23 -23.34 -11.44 29.66
C VAL A 23 -24.50 -10.74 28.97
N GLY A 24 -24.21 -9.66 28.25
CA GLY A 24 -25.16 -8.95 27.41
C GLY A 24 -24.95 -9.21 25.95
N ILE A 25 -26.00 -9.58 25.24
CA ILE A 25 -25.93 -9.87 23.79
C ILE A 25 -26.91 -8.94 23.07
N ALA A 26 -26.41 -8.13 22.15
CA ALA A 26 -27.23 -7.30 21.27
C ALA A 26 -27.27 -7.91 19.87
N CYS A 27 -28.47 -8.21 19.38
CA CYS A 27 -28.71 -8.75 18.05
C CYS A 27 -29.15 -7.61 17.12
N ILE A 28 -28.24 -7.21 16.25
CA ILE A 28 -28.40 -6.10 15.31
C ILE A 28 -28.98 -6.65 14.01
N ASP A 29 -30.11 -6.08 13.57
CA ASP A 29 -30.63 -6.36 12.23
C ASP A 29 -29.91 -5.50 11.19
N SER A 30 -28.93 -6.07 10.53
CA SER A 30 -28.19 -5.42 9.45
C SER A 30 -28.83 -5.63 8.07
N SER A 31 -29.92 -6.41 8.00
CA SER A 31 -30.63 -6.77 6.75
C SER A 31 -31.93 -5.97 6.54
N TRP A 32 -32.35 -5.16 7.51
CA TRP A 32 -33.66 -4.48 7.49
C TRP A 32 -33.89 -3.54 6.29
N ARG A 33 -32.83 -3.14 5.59
CA ARG A 33 -32.87 -2.36 4.33
C ARG A 33 -32.30 -3.12 3.12
N SER A 34 -32.06 -4.41 3.25
CA SER A 34 -31.62 -5.23 2.10
C SER A 34 -32.70 -5.27 1.02
N SER A 35 -32.30 -5.11 -0.23
CA SER A 35 -33.19 -5.23 -1.39
C SER A 35 -33.32 -6.67 -1.89
N GLY A 36 -32.55 -7.60 -1.33
CA GLY A 36 -32.46 -9.00 -1.76
C GLY A 36 -31.75 -9.21 -3.10
N LYS A 37 -31.01 -8.22 -3.59
CA LYS A 37 -30.30 -8.29 -4.88
C LYS A 37 -28.89 -8.92 -4.77
N GLY A 38 -28.58 -9.57 -3.67
CA GLY A 38 -27.33 -10.31 -3.49
C GLY A 38 -26.08 -9.44 -3.48
N GLY A 39 -25.03 -9.87 -4.17
CA GLY A 39 -23.72 -9.19 -4.19
C GLY A 39 -23.69 -7.74 -4.67
N CYS A 40 -24.77 -7.26 -5.26
CA CYS A 40 -24.90 -5.85 -5.64
C CYS A 40 -25.11 -4.90 -4.45
N GLU A 41 -25.19 -5.40 -3.21
CA GLU A 41 -25.45 -4.60 -2.01
C GLU A 41 -24.19 -4.23 -1.22
N LYS A 42 -23.03 -4.75 -1.59
CA LYS A 42 -21.76 -4.39 -0.93
C LYS A 42 -21.48 -2.89 -1.11
N GLY A 43 -21.19 -2.21 0.00
CA GLY A 43 -20.90 -0.78 0.03
C GLY A 43 -22.12 0.14 0.01
N ILE A 44 -23.36 -0.40 0.08
CA ILE A 44 -24.59 0.40 0.09
C ILE A 44 -25.55 0.08 1.21
N MET A 45 -25.21 -0.86 2.09
CA MET A 45 -26.03 -1.27 3.21
C MET A 45 -26.07 -0.23 4.34
N TYR A 46 -27.13 -0.27 5.14
CA TYR A 46 -27.33 0.62 6.30
C TYR A 46 -27.82 -0.17 7.51
N VAL A 47 -27.17 0.03 8.67
CA VAL A 47 -27.56 -0.53 9.96
C VAL A 47 -28.33 0.50 10.78
N GLY A 48 -27.82 1.72 10.87
CA GLY A 48 -28.37 2.82 11.65
C GLY A 48 -27.81 2.86 13.08
N LYS A 49 -27.08 3.93 13.38
CA LYS A 49 -26.50 4.20 14.71
C LYS A 49 -27.53 4.06 15.83
N LYS A 50 -28.76 4.52 15.62
CA LYS A 50 -29.82 4.51 16.64
C LYS A 50 -30.14 3.09 17.12
N GLN A 51 -30.21 2.11 16.23
CA GLN A 51 -30.43 0.71 16.56
C GLN A 51 -29.38 0.20 17.56
N ILE A 52 -28.10 0.44 17.26
CA ILE A 52 -26.99 0.00 18.11
C ILE A 52 -27.05 0.68 19.47
N CYS A 53 -27.28 2.00 19.51
CA CYS A 53 -27.35 2.75 20.74
C CYS A 53 -28.52 2.30 21.62
N ASP A 54 -29.69 2.03 21.04
CA ASP A 54 -30.88 1.60 21.77
C ASP A 54 -30.68 0.21 22.39
N LEU A 55 -30.09 -0.73 21.65
CA LEU A 55 -29.77 -2.06 22.18
C LEU A 55 -28.63 -2.05 23.20
N TYR A 56 -27.59 -1.25 22.95
CA TYR A 56 -26.46 -1.11 23.87
C TYR A 56 -26.84 -0.62 25.26
N LYS A 57 -27.84 0.27 25.38
CA LYS A 57 -28.34 0.76 26.68
C LYS A 57 -28.73 -0.37 27.63
N HIS A 58 -29.26 -1.46 27.10
CA HIS A 58 -29.75 -2.58 27.91
C HIS A 58 -28.61 -3.49 28.41
N ILE A 59 -27.46 -3.48 27.74
CA ILE A 59 -26.34 -4.37 28.06
C ILE A 59 -25.08 -3.64 28.56
N LYS A 60 -25.09 -2.28 28.62
CA LYS A 60 -23.91 -1.48 28.96
C LYS A 60 -23.27 -1.82 30.31
N ASP A 61 -24.08 -2.26 31.27
CA ASP A 61 -23.67 -2.57 32.64
C ASP A 61 -23.37 -4.06 32.87
N THR A 62 -23.19 -4.86 31.77
CA THR A 62 -22.79 -6.26 31.85
C THR A 62 -21.27 -6.41 31.84
N ASP A 63 -20.77 -7.56 32.35
CA ASP A 63 -19.33 -7.89 32.39
C ASP A 63 -18.77 -8.10 30.98
N ILE A 64 -19.55 -8.71 30.10
CA ILE A 64 -19.21 -8.92 28.68
C ILE A 64 -20.35 -8.46 27.78
N LYS A 65 -20.02 -7.76 26.72
CA LYS A 65 -20.95 -7.19 25.73
C LYS A 65 -20.67 -7.80 24.37
N ILE A 66 -21.60 -8.56 23.85
CA ILE A 66 -21.50 -9.25 22.56
C ILE A 66 -22.47 -8.60 21.57
N CYS A 67 -21.99 -8.25 20.39
CA CYS A 67 -22.82 -7.86 19.25
C CYS A 67 -22.91 -9.00 18.25
N LEU A 68 -24.12 -9.33 17.84
CA LEU A 68 -24.39 -10.24 16.73
C LEU A 68 -24.94 -9.44 15.56
N MET A 69 -24.30 -9.53 14.40
CA MET A 69 -24.69 -8.82 13.19
C MET A 69 -24.44 -9.70 11.96
N HIS A 70 -25.33 -9.69 10.97
CA HIS A 70 -25.14 -10.54 9.80
C HIS A 70 -24.07 -10.02 8.85
N HIS A 71 -24.19 -8.75 8.43
CA HIS A 71 -23.26 -8.14 7.47
C HIS A 71 -22.08 -7.47 8.22
N PRO A 72 -20.83 -7.73 7.82
CA PRO A 72 -19.68 -7.01 8.37
C PRO A 72 -19.65 -5.57 7.88
N THR A 73 -18.84 -4.72 8.51
CA THR A 73 -18.87 -3.26 8.30
C THR A 73 -18.42 -2.82 6.89
N ASP A 74 -17.63 -3.63 6.19
CA ASP A 74 -17.23 -3.38 4.79
C ASP A 74 -18.36 -3.57 3.76
N TRP A 75 -19.52 -4.13 4.19
CA TRP A 75 -20.75 -4.18 3.40
C TRP A 75 -21.61 -2.91 3.51
N LEU A 76 -21.32 -2.08 4.50
CA LEU A 76 -22.04 -0.83 4.72
C LEU A 76 -21.52 0.26 3.76
N SER A 77 -22.32 1.31 3.54
CA SER A 77 -21.83 2.48 2.81
C SER A 77 -20.67 3.15 3.56
N ASP A 78 -19.77 3.82 2.85
CA ASP A 78 -18.58 4.46 3.44
C ASP A 78 -18.90 5.39 4.60
N TYR A 79 -20.01 6.14 4.47
CA TYR A 79 -20.47 7.04 5.53
C TYR A 79 -20.98 6.27 6.75
N GLU A 80 -21.76 5.23 6.52
CA GLU A 80 -22.37 4.40 7.58
C GLU A 80 -21.30 3.57 8.30
N SER A 81 -20.40 2.96 7.55
CA SER A 81 -19.33 2.11 8.08
C SER A 81 -18.54 2.80 9.20
N ARG A 82 -18.08 4.03 8.98
CA ARG A 82 -17.32 4.80 9.99
C ARG A 82 -18.10 5.07 11.27
N ILE A 83 -19.39 5.36 11.13
CA ILE A 83 -20.27 5.64 12.29
C ILE A 83 -20.52 4.36 13.07
N ILE A 84 -20.85 3.28 12.36
CA ILE A 84 -21.18 1.98 12.96
C ILE A 84 -19.96 1.36 13.63
N GLU A 85 -18.81 1.39 13.02
CA GLU A 85 -17.57 0.91 13.62
C GLU A 85 -17.27 1.60 14.97
N ARG A 86 -17.50 2.91 15.06
CA ARG A 86 -17.36 3.64 16.31
C ARG A 86 -18.34 3.18 17.40
N GLU A 87 -19.57 2.84 17.02
CA GLU A 87 -20.55 2.33 17.98
C GLU A 87 -20.25 0.87 18.37
N LEU A 88 -19.79 0.05 17.42
CA LEU A 88 -19.37 -1.33 17.66
C LEU A 88 -18.14 -1.45 18.56
N SER A 89 -17.27 -0.45 18.59
CA SER A 89 -16.10 -0.46 19.49
C SER A 89 -16.45 -0.45 20.98
N LYS A 90 -17.72 -0.21 21.33
CA LYS A 90 -18.22 -0.31 22.70
C LYS A 90 -18.49 -1.73 23.16
N PHE A 91 -18.49 -2.70 22.24
CA PHE A 91 -18.68 -4.10 22.53
C PHE A 91 -17.33 -4.80 22.71
N ASP A 92 -17.30 -5.82 23.56
CA ASP A 92 -16.10 -6.64 23.76
C ASP A 92 -15.90 -7.60 22.59
N ILE A 93 -17.01 -8.13 22.03
CA ILE A 93 -16.99 -9.09 20.91
C ILE A 93 -18.06 -8.67 19.89
N VAL A 94 -17.69 -8.69 18.61
CA VAL A 94 -18.61 -8.53 17.46
C VAL A 94 -18.52 -9.78 16.59
N LEU A 95 -19.64 -10.45 16.40
CA LEU A 95 -19.76 -11.64 15.58
C LEU A 95 -20.54 -11.30 14.31
N CYS A 96 -19.94 -11.57 13.15
CA CYS A 96 -20.51 -11.35 11.84
C CYS A 96 -20.59 -12.65 11.03
N GLY A 97 -21.34 -12.61 9.93
CA GLY A 97 -21.44 -13.69 8.95
C GLY A 97 -21.36 -13.14 7.52
N HIS A 98 -22.20 -13.65 6.64
CA HIS A 98 -22.46 -13.21 5.27
C HIS A 98 -21.35 -13.47 4.25
N VAL A 99 -20.11 -13.03 4.50
CA VAL A 99 -18.99 -13.06 3.49
C VAL A 99 -18.40 -14.45 3.27
N HIS A 100 -18.74 -15.41 4.13
CA HIS A 100 -18.27 -16.79 4.03
C HIS A 100 -16.73 -16.94 4.05
N GLU A 101 -16.05 -15.92 4.51
CA GLU A 101 -14.63 -15.87 4.76
C GLU A 101 -14.37 -15.94 6.26
N ASN A 102 -13.21 -16.44 6.61
CA ASN A 102 -12.82 -16.57 8.00
C ASN A 102 -11.88 -15.41 8.36
N ASP A 103 -12.42 -14.37 8.98
CA ASP A 103 -11.65 -13.22 9.45
C ASP A 103 -11.82 -13.05 10.95
N HIS A 104 -10.71 -13.15 11.69
CA HIS A 104 -10.68 -12.93 13.13
C HIS A 104 -9.62 -11.90 13.44
N LYS A 105 -10.04 -10.80 14.02
CA LYS A 105 -9.16 -9.68 14.37
C LYS A 105 -9.56 -9.04 15.70
N SER A 106 -8.60 -8.44 16.35
CA SER A 106 -8.83 -7.55 17.48
C SER A 106 -8.69 -6.11 17.00
N VAL A 107 -9.71 -5.30 17.25
CA VAL A 107 -9.74 -3.88 16.88
C VAL A 107 -9.68 -3.05 18.15
N CYS A 108 -8.68 -2.19 18.29
CA CYS A 108 -8.54 -1.28 19.42
C CYS A 108 -8.98 0.14 19.02
N ARG A 109 -9.94 0.74 19.76
CA ARG A 109 -10.40 2.11 19.58
C ARG A 109 -10.54 2.81 20.93
N GLN A 110 -9.88 3.97 21.07
CA GLN A 110 -10.02 4.86 22.27
C GLN A 110 -9.94 4.10 23.60
N LYS A 111 -8.98 3.20 23.79
CA LYS A 111 -8.81 2.32 24.96
C LYS A 111 -9.83 1.17 25.05
N MET A 112 -10.71 1.00 24.08
CA MET A 112 -11.60 -0.14 23.98
C MET A 112 -11.05 -1.15 22.98
N LYS A 113 -11.07 -2.41 23.34
CA LYS A 113 -10.64 -3.51 22.49
C LYS A 113 -11.85 -4.36 22.15
N THR A 114 -12.14 -4.48 20.87
CA THR A 114 -13.23 -5.28 20.34
C THR A 114 -12.67 -6.45 19.56
N ILE A 115 -13.08 -7.66 19.89
CA ILE A 115 -12.74 -8.86 19.12
C ILE A 115 -13.81 -9.02 18.04
N CYS A 116 -13.39 -8.93 16.77
CA CYS A 116 -14.28 -9.17 15.64
C CYS A 116 -14.02 -10.57 15.09
N SER A 117 -15.09 -11.34 14.91
CA SER A 117 -15.01 -12.67 14.32
C SER A 117 -16.09 -12.81 13.25
N THR A 118 -15.67 -13.16 12.04
CA THR A 118 -16.56 -13.45 10.91
C THR A 118 -16.63 -14.94 10.68
N ALA A 119 -17.83 -15.50 10.66
CA ALA A 119 -18.06 -16.92 10.50
C ALA A 119 -17.94 -17.37 9.04
N GLY A 120 -17.42 -18.56 8.84
CA GLY A 120 -17.44 -19.25 7.56
C GLY A 120 -18.85 -19.68 7.13
N LYS A 121 -18.94 -20.29 5.99
CA LYS A 121 -20.15 -20.90 5.44
C LYS A 121 -20.30 -22.33 5.96
N LEU A 122 -21.46 -22.67 6.50
CA LEU A 122 -21.75 -24.02 6.90
C LEU A 122 -22.48 -24.72 5.75
N TYR A 123 -21.86 -25.76 5.17
CA TYR A 123 -22.40 -26.61 4.12
C TYR A 123 -22.91 -25.86 2.87
N PRO A 124 -22.01 -25.31 2.04
CA PRO A 124 -22.42 -24.67 0.80
C PRO A 124 -23.04 -25.69 -0.17
N LEU A 125 -24.20 -25.33 -0.76
CA LEU A 125 -24.91 -26.18 -1.74
C LEU A 125 -24.02 -26.62 -2.92
N ASP A 126 -23.08 -25.77 -3.32
CA ASP A 126 -22.17 -26.04 -4.44
C ASP A 126 -21.17 -27.17 -4.14
N TYR A 127 -20.88 -27.43 -2.86
CA TYR A 127 -20.05 -28.54 -2.44
C TYR A 127 -20.72 -29.91 -2.72
N ALA A 128 -22.04 -29.96 -2.64
CA ALA A 128 -22.84 -31.14 -2.94
C ALA A 128 -22.80 -31.53 -4.44
N PHE A 129 -22.44 -30.60 -5.32
CA PHE A 129 -22.35 -30.83 -6.77
C PHE A 129 -20.90 -30.91 -7.29
N GLY A 130 -19.90 -31.04 -6.41
CA GLY A 130 -18.50 -31.27 -6.79
C GLY A 130 -17.82 -30.09 -7.49
N ARG A 131 -18.37 -28.88 -7.40
CA ARG A 131 -17.76 -27.66 -7.92
C ARG A 131 -16.77 -27.08 -6.92
N ALA A 132 -15.66 -26.54 -7.39
CA ALA A 132 -14.75 -25.75 -6.56
C ALA A 132 -15.51 -24.54 -6.02
N VAL A 133 -15.58 -24.38 -4.68
CA VAL A 133 -16.32 -23.32 -4.02
C VAL A 133 -15.31 -22.33 -3.46
N ASP A 134 -15.41 -21.07 -3.85
CA ASP A 134 -14.77 -19.98 -3.15
C ASP A 134 -15.46 -19.81 -1.79
N GLY A 135 -14.72 -19.98 -0.71
CA GLY A 135 -15.24 -19.79 0.64
C GLY A 135 -14.85 -20.90 1.62
N TYR A 136 -14.92 -20.56 2.89
CA TYR A 136 -14.58 -21.43 4.01
C TYR A 136 -15.79 -22.22 4.50
N ASN A 137 -15.74 -23.55 4.37
CA ASN A 137 -16.75 -24.43 4.95
C ASN A 137 -16.35 -24.78 6.38
N GLY A 138 -16.88 -24.05 7.34
CA GLY A 138 -16.51 -24.23 8.73
C GLY A 138 -17.25 -23.32 9.69
N TYR A 139 -16.93 -23.48 10.95
CA TYR A 139 -17.47 -22.71 12.06
C TYR A 139 -16.41 -22.38 13.10
N SER A 140 -16.72 -21.42 13.97
CA SER A 140 -15.87 -21.03 15.09
C SER A 140 -16.56 -21.32 16.42
N ILE A 141 -15.79 -21.76 17.41
CA ILE A 141 -16.22 -21.86 18.80
C ILE A 141 -15.44 -20.82 19.59
N LEU A 142 -16.14 -19.92 20.26
CA LEU A 142 -15.53 -18.93 21.15
C LEU A 142 -15.64 -19.41 22.59
N ASN A 143 -14.50 -19.52 23.25
CA ASN A 143 -14.41 -19.82 24.67
C ASN A 143 -13.87 -18.60 25.42
N ILE A 144 -14.68 -18.05 26.32
CA ILE A 144 -14.35 -16.88 27.15
C ILE A 144 -13.96 -17.38 28.54
N ASP A 145 -12.68 -17.20 28.87
CA ASP A 145 -12.17 -17.45 30.20
C ASP A 145 -12.07 -16.14 30.98
N PHE A 146 -12.97 -15.97 31.94
CA PHE A 146 -13.02 -14.78 32.78
C PHE A 146 -11.86 -14.68 33.78
N ASN A 147 -11.22 -15.80 34.14
CA ASN A 147 -10.10 -15.79 35.09
C ASN A 147 -8.80 -15.31 34.44
N SER A 148 -8.53 -15.78 33.25
CA SER A 148 -7.35 -15.34 32.47
C SER A 148 -7.63 -14.12 31.58
N ASN A 149 -8.89 -13.67 31.53
CA ASN A 149 -9.37 -12.58 30.67
C ASN A 149 -9.07 -12.83 29.18
N LEU A 150 -9.21 -14.09 28.75
CA LEU A 150 -8.92 -14.51 27.38
C LEU A 150 -10.18 -14.95 26.63
N CYS A 151 -10.23 -14.62 25.35
CA CYS A 151 -11.18 -15.20 24.39
C CYS A 151 -10.41 -16.09 23.43
N ASN A 152 -10.62 -17.39 23.50
CA ASN A 152 -10.03 -18.36 22.59
C ASN A 152 -11.04 -18.69 21.48
N ILE A 153 -10.65 -18.53 20.24
CA ILE A 153 -11.46 -18.82 19.06
C ILE A 153 -10.90 -20.09 18.42
N PHE A 154 -11.65 -21.17 18.51
CA PHE A 154 -11.31 -22.44 17.88
C PHE A 154 -11.96 -22.52 16.51
N LEU A 155 -11.16 -22.69 15.48
CA LEU A 155 -11.60 -22.78 14.10
C LEU A 155 -11.78 -24.23 13.70
N ARG A 156 -12.88 -24.52 13.03
CA ARG A 156 -13.22 -25.86 12.54
C ARG A 156 -13.52 -25.78 11.04
N THR A 157 -12.86 -26.61 10.25
CA THR A 157 -13.11 -26.79 8.83
C THR A 157 -13.56 -28.19 8.50
N TYR A 158 -14.37 -28.32 7.44
CA TYR A 158 -14.84 -29.62 6.96
C TYR A 158 -13.83 -30.21 5.97
N TYR A 159 -13.33 -31.38 6.29
CA TYR A 159 -12.39 -32.16 5.49
C TYR A 159 -13.12 -33.23 4.69
N ALA A 160 -13.65 -32.86 3.51
CA ALA A 160 -14.46 -33.74 2.69
C ALA A 160 -13.71 -34.95 2.11
N LYS A 161 -12.42 -34.79 1.77
CA LYS A 161 -11.63 -35.82 1.08
C LYS A 161 -11.01 -36.86 2.04
N ASP A 162 -10.61 -36.41 3.23
CA ASP A 162 -9.77 -37.22 4.10
C ASP A 162 -10.56 -37.87 5.24
N ARG A 163 -11.53 -37.17 5.83
CA ARG A 163 -12.20 -37.63 7.07
C ARG A 163 -13.72 -37.55 7.02
N ASN A 164 -14.30 -36.79 6.09
CA ASN A 164 -15.73 -36.51 5.98
C ASN A 164 -16.33 -35.97 7.30
N ASP A 165 -15.57 -35.10 7.99
CA ASP A 165 -15.91 -34.53 9.30
C ASP A 165 -15.27 -33.18 9.50
N PHE A 166 -15.71 -32.45 10.53
CA PHE A 166 -15.13 -31.18 10.98
C PHE A 166 -13.98 -31.46 11.96
N ASP A 167 -12.83 -30.82 11.69
CA ASP A 167 -11.67 -30.85 12.58
C ASP A 167 -11.00 -29.46 12.63
N SER A 168 -9.94 -29.36 13.43
CA SER A 168 -9.15 -28.12 13.55
C SER A 168 -8.74 -27.59 12.18
N ALA A 169 -8.98 -26.30 11.93
CA ALA A 169 -8.73 -25.65 10.66
C ALA A 169 -7.24 -25.35 10.45
N LEU A 170 -6.41 -26.39 10.36
CA LEU A 170 -4.96 -26.30 10.19
C LEU A 170 -4.56 -25.72 8.82
N ASN A 171 -5.48 -25.73 7.87
CA ASN A 171 -5.34 -25.10 6.56
C ASN A 171 -5.44 -23.56 6.61
N LEU A 172 -5.97 -23.00 7.70
CA LEU A 172 -6.12 -21.55 7.89
C LEU A 172 -5.08 -21.01 8.88
N ILE A 173 -4.88 -21.73 10.00
CA ILE A 173 -3.96 -21.35 11.07
C ILE A 173 -3.29 -22.62 11.59
N GLU A 174 -1.98 -22.62 11.75
CA GLU A 174 -1.17 -23.79 12.14
C GLU A 174 -1.68 -24.53 13.40
N THR A 175 -2.27 -23.80 14.34
CA THR A 175 -2.81 -24.36 15.59
C THR A 175 -4.31 -24.65 15.54
N GLY A 176 -5.02 -24.20 14.50
CA GLY A 176 -6.48 -24.25 14.41
C GLY A 176 -7.19 -23.40 15.47
N GLN A 177 -6.48 -22.50 16.17
CA GLN A 177 -7.03 -21.61 17.19
C GLN A 177 -6.31 -20.26 17.22
N VAL A 178 -7.04 -19.23 17.68
CA VAL A 178 -6.52 -17.89 17.95
C VAL A 178 -6.97 -17.44 19.34
N SER A 179 -6.10 -16.78 20.10
CA SER A 179 -6.42 -16.27 21.43
C SER A 179 -6.30 -14.74 21.47
N TYR A 180 -7.29 -14.10 22.03
CA TYR A 180 -7.33 -12.65 22.25
C TYR A 180 -7.60 -12.32 23.70
N GLN A 181 -6.93 -11.30 24.22
CA GLN A 181 -7.19 -10.80 25.56
C GLN A 181 -8.44 -9.91 25.54
N LEU A 182 -9.40 -10.20 26.43
CA LEU A 182 -10.55 -9.33 26.72
C LEU A 182 -10.10 -8.22 27.67
N ASN A 183 -10.71 -7.07 27.63
CA ASN A 183 -10.55 -5.95 28.56
C ASN A 183 -9.33 -6.02 29.50
N GLY A 184 -8.22 -5.44 29.09
CA GLY A 184 -7.01 -5.30 29.89
C GLY A 184 -6.13 -4.21 29.31
N ASP A 185 -5.13 -3.75 30.05
CA ASP A 185 -4.08 -2.91 29.48
C ASP A 185 -3.53 -3.60 28.24
N VAL A 186 -3.49 -2.85 27.14
CA VAL A 186 -2.99 -3.35 25.86
C VAL A 186 -1.60 -3.89 26.10
N THR A 187 -1.40 -5.22 25.97
CA THR A 187 -0.08 -5.83 26.16
C THR A 187 0.91 -5.27 25.14
N GLU A 188 2.19 -5.26 25.47
CA GLU A 188 3.23 -4.81 24.54
C GLU A 188 3.16 -5.51 23.20
N LYS A 189 2.91 -6.83 23.20
CA LYS A 189 2.72 -7.62 21.97
C LYS A 189 1.52 -7.16 21.14
N GLN A 190 0.43 -6.74 21.78
CA GLN A 190 -0.72 -6.22 21.05
C GLN A 190 -0.43 -4.86 20.43
N MET A 191 0.30 -3.99 21.13
CA MET A 191 0.75 -2.71 20.56
C MET A 191 1.63 -2.91 19.33
N GLU A 192 2.56 -3.86 19.39
CA GLU A 192 3.41 -4.22 18.25
C GLU A 192 2.59 -4.76 17.08
N PHE A 193 1.59 -5.60 17.35
CA PHE A 193 0.68 -6.12 16.34
C PHE A 193 -0.15 -5.01 15.68
N ASP A 194 -0.64 -4.04 16.45
CA ASP A 194 -1.39 -2.90 15.91
C ASP A 194 -0.49 -2.01 15.03
N ILE A 195 0.77 -1.83 15.42
CA ILE A 195 1.79 -1.15 14.61
C ILE A 195 1.98 -1.90 13.28
N ILE A 196 2.21 -3.20 13.34
CA ILE A 196 2.45 -4.06 12.16
C ILE A 196 1.27 -4.00 11.19
N ASN A 197 0.05 -4.14 11.69
CA ASN A 197 -1.15 -4.07 10.85
C ASN A 197 -1.32 -2.71 10.17
N GLY A 198 -1.06 -1.62 10.90
CA GLY A 198 -1.12 -0.28 10.33
C GLY A 198 -0.07 -0.06 9.25
N ILE A 199 1.16 -0.49 9.51
CA ILE A 199 2.27 -0.41 8.55
C ILE A 199 2.03 -1.34 7.36
N GLY A 200 1.45 -2.54 7.57
CA GLY A 200 1.06 -3.44 6.49
C GLY A 200 0.11 -2.77 5.50
N LYS A 201 -0.92 -2.09 5.99
CA LYS A 201 -1.84 -1.29 5.14
C LYS A 201 -1.12 -0.20 4.37
N TYR A 202 -0.13 0.47 4.98
CA TYR A 202 0.69 1.47 4.28
C TYR A 202 1.40 0.86 3.07
N PHE A 203 2.08 -0.29 3.23
CA PHE A 203 2.79 -0.93 2.12
C PHE A 203 1.85 -1.47 1.04
N ILE A 204 0.66 -1.94 1.41
CA ILE A 204 -0.39 -2.34 0.46
C ILE A 204 -0.88 -1.12 -0.34
N ASN A 205 -1.24 -0.03 0.34
CA ASN A 205 -1.69 1.19 -0.33
C ASN A 205 -0.59 1.81 -1.22
N MET A 206 0.68 1.70 -0.82
CA MET A 206 1.81 2.14 -1.61
C MET A 206 1.88 1.40 -2.95
N SER A 207 1.48 0.13 -3.02
CA SER A 207 1.48 -0.66 -4.25
C SER A 207 0.60 -0.07 -5.35
N GLU A 208 -0.53 0.54 -4.99
CA GLU A 208 -1.45 1.16 -5.95
C GLU A 208 -0.82 2.36 -6.68
N THR A 209 0.10 3.08 -6.02
CA THR A 209 0.77 4.25 -6.60
C THR A 209 2.00 3.89 -7.42
N LEU A 210 2.55 2.69 -7.24
CA LEU A 210 3.79 2.25 -7.90
C LEU A 210 3.58 1.59 -9.26
N THR A 211 2.34 1.13 -9.55
CA THR A 211 2.06 0.46 -10.82
C THR A 211 1.61 1.42 -11.92
N LEU A 212 2.17 1.25 -13.11
CA LEU A 212 1.74 1.97 -14.33
C LEU A 212 0.67 1.20 -15.10
N ILE A 213 0.57 -0.09 -14.86
CA ILE A 213 -0.34 -1.00 -15.57
C ILE A 213 -1.72 -0.92 -14.93
N LYS A 214 -2.76 -0.82 -15.75
CA LYS A 214 -4.15 -0.73 -15.31
C LYS A 214 -4.96 -1.93 -15.79
N GLU A 215 -5.98 -2.30 -15.04
CA GLU A 215 -6.97 -3.29 -15.46
C GLU A 215 -7.80 -2.75 -16.62
N ILE A 216 -8.18 -3.63 -17.54
CA ILE A 216 -8.88 -3.25 -18.78
C ILE A 216 -10.28 -2.70 -18.49
N ASP A 217 -11.01 -3.37 -17.60
CA ASP A 217 -12.43 -3.07 -17.38
C ASP A 217 -12.68 -1.94 -16.38
N SER A 218 -11.84 -1.86 -15.35
CA SER A 218 -11.98 -0.88 -14.25
C SER A 218 -11.10 0.35 -14.40
N TYR A 219 -10.06 0.27 -15.23
CA TYR A 219 -8.97 1.25 -15.33
C TYR A 219 -8.27 1.53 -13.98
N SER A 220 -8.49 0.64 -13.01
CA SER A 220 -7.80 0.66 -11.72
C SER A 220 -6.36 0.19 -11.87
N PRO A 221 -5.43 0.66 -11.04
CA PRO A 221 -4.08 0.11 -11.00
C PRO A 221 -4.13 -1.40 -10.74
N VAL A 222 -3.39 -2.18 -11.52
CA VAL A 222 -3.21 -3.61 -11.23
C VAL A 222 -2.43 -3.73 -9.94
N ASP A 223 -2.84 -4.63 -9.06
CA ASP A 223 -2.10 -4.90 -7.84
C ASP A 223 -0.67 -5.33 -8.17
N ILE A 224 0.30 -4.63 -7.59
CA ILE A 224 1.71 -4.87 -7.89
C ILE A 224 2.15 -6.28 -7.53
N GLU A 225 1.54 -6.92 -6.53
CA GLU A 225 1.85 -8.31 -6.16
C GLU A 225 1.57 -9.28 -7.29
N GLN A 226 0.55 -8.99 -8.11
CA GLN A 226 0.19 -9.83 -9.26
C GLN A 226 1.19 -9.71 -10.41
N ILE A 227 1.87 -8.56 -10.54
CA ILE A 227 2.77 -8.27 -11.66
C ILE A 227 4.23 -8.09 -11.24
N PHE A 228 4.53 -8.11 -9.94
CA PHE A 228 5.88 -7.95 -9.44
C PHE A 228 6.80 -9.04 -10.00
N VAL A 229 7.90 -8.60 -10.59
CA VAL A 229 8.99 -9.45 -11.06
C VAL A 229 10.21 -9.18 -10.20
N GLU A 230 10.74 -10.21 -9.58
CA GLU A 230 11.91 -10.08 -8.72
C GLU A 230 13.11 -9.54 -9.52
N PRO A 231 13.73 -8.42 -9.07
CA PRO A 231 14.85 -7.85 -9.78
C PRO A 231 16.09 -8.73 -9.67
N ILE A 232 16.97 -8.65 -10.66
CA ILE A 232 18.28 -9.28 -10.59
C ILE A 232 19.18 -8.40 -9.71
N LEU A 233 19.52 -8.91 -8.53
CA LEU A 233 20.43 -8.25 -7.60
C LEU A 233 21.83 -8.87 -7.72
N SER A 234 22.87 -8.04 -7.84
CA SER A 234 24.25 -8.49 -7.96
C SER A 234 25.20 -7.61 -7.14
N GLU A 235 26.32 -8.17 -6.70
CA GLU A 235 27.37 -7.41 -6.00
C GLU A 235 28.21 -6.54 -6.92
N LYS A 236 28.07 -6.70 -8.23
CA LYS A 236 28.79 -5.92 -9.25
C LYS A 236 27.81 -5.17 -10.14
N SER A 237 28.20 -3.96 -10.53
CA SER A 237 27.47 -3.19 -11.54
C SER A 237 27.40 -3.94 -12.88
N GLU A 238 26.29 -3.75 -13.61
CA GLU A 238 26.05 -4.30 -14.93
C GLU A 238 27.21 -3.97 -15.91
N TYR A 239 27.75 -2.75 -15.85
CA TYR A 239 28.89 -2.30 -16.66
C TYR A 239 30.19 -3.06 -16.39
N VAL A 240 30.39 -3.55 -15.16
CA VAL A 240 31.58 -4.32 -14.77
C VAL A 240 31.39 -5.81 -15.06
N SER A 241 30.16 -6.30 -14.99
CA SER A 241 29.86 -7.72 -15.20
C SER A 241 30.00 -8.18 -16.66
N GLU A 242 29.84 -7.28 -17.63
CA GLU A 242 30.09 -7.56 -19.05
C GLU A 242 31.56 -7.94 -19.31
N SER A 243 32.48 -7.43 -18.51
CA SER A 243 33.92 -7.65 -18.67
C SER A 243 34.52 -8.73 -17.76
N SER A 244 33.85 -9.15 -16.69
CA SER A 244 34.48 -9.98 -15.63
C SER A 244 33.66 -11.20 -15.15
N GLY A 245 32.63 -11.61 -15.90
CA GLY A 245 31.76 -12.76 -15.58
C GLY A 245 30.59 -12.41 -14.64
N LYS A 246 29.53 -13.23 -14.70
CA LYS A 246 28.28 -13.03 -13.96
C LYS A 246 28.56 -13.04 -12.45
N GLY A 247 28.19 -11.97 -11.76
CA GLY A 247 28.21 -11.92 -10.30
C GLY A 247 27.22 -12.92 -9.67
N LYS A 248 27.39 -13.20 -8.37
CA LYS A 248 26.40 -14.00 -7.61
C LYS A 248 25.07 -13.24 -7.58
N PHE A 249 23.99 -13.91 -7.93
CA PHE A 249 22.63 -13.38 -7.80
C PHE A 249 22.12 -13.68 -6.40
N ILE A 250 21.38 -12.73 -5.82
CA ILE A 250 20.87 -12.79 -4.46
C ILE A 250 19.36 -12.63 -4.53
N GLY A 251 18.63 -13.60 -3.99
CA GLY A 251 17.17 -13.56 -3.89
C GLY A 251 16.68 -12.72 -2.70
N LEU A 252 15.46 -12.20 -2.80
CA LEU A 252 14.87 -11.39 -1.73
C LEU A 252 14.73 -12.16 -0.41
N ASN A 253 14.48 -13.45 -0.45
CA ASN A 253 14.36 -14.26 0.76
C ASN A 253 15.71 -14.40 1.48
N GLU A 254 16.83 -14.50 0.74
CA GLU A 254 18.17 -14.52 1.33
C GLU A 254 18.46 -13.22 2.11
N LEU A 255 17.93 -12.09 1.62
CA LEU A 255 18.09 -10.78 2.26
C LEU A 255 17.38 -10.68 3.62
N LEU A 256 16.27 -11.40 3.85
CA LEU A 256 15.60 -11.41 5.14
C LEU A 256 16.39 -12.15 6.22
N ASP A 257 17.04 -13.23 5.83
CA ASP A 257 17.85 -14.05 6.75
C ASP A 257 19.20 -13.41 7.06
N GLU A 258 19.66 -12.42 6.27
CA GLU A 258 20.88 -11.65 6.52
C GLU A 258 20.64 -10.54 7.54
N THR A 259 21.59 -10.33 8.45
CA THR A 259 21.54 -9.21 9.43
C THR A 259 22.29 -7.97 8.95
N ASN A 260 23.03 -8.07 7.85
CA ASN A 260 23.84 -6.98 7.33
C ASN A 260 22.99 -5.81 6.83
N ASN A 261 23.50 -4.61 7.03
CA ASN A 261 22.97 -3.41 6.39
C ASN A 261 23.24 -3.46 4.87
N VAL A 262 22.28 -2.97 4.08
CA VAL A 262 22.32 -3.08 2.61
C VAL A 262 22.12 -1.72 1.95
N ILE A 263 22.87 -1.45 0.89
CA ILE A 263 22.62 -0.33 -0.02
C ILE A 263 22.27 -0.88 -1.40
N PHE A 264 21.06 -0.61 -1.86
CA PHE A 264 20.66 -0.88 -3.23
C PHE A 264 21.06 0.28 -4.15
N LEU A 265 21.80 -0.05 -5.17
CA LEU A 265 22.31 0.83 -6.22
C LEU A 265 21.54 0.53 -7.51
N GLY A 266 20.87 1.52 -8.07
CA GLY A 266 20.11 1.28 -9.30
C GLY A 266 19.93 2.54 -10.13
N LYS A 267 19.79 2.33 -11.45
CA LYS A 267 19.48 3.39 -12.41
C LYS A 267 18.16 4.09 -12.02
N LYS A 268 17.91 5.25 -12.60
CA LYS A 268 16.63 5.90 -12.51
C LYS A 268 15.51 4.94 -12.95
N GLU A 269 14.38 4.92 -12.24
CA GLU A 269 13.20 4.08 -12.53
C GLU A 269 13.50 2.55 -12.58
N SER A 270 14.57 2.11 -11.90
CA SER A 270 14.92 0.69 -11.81
C SER A 270 14.08 -0.12 -10.83
N GLY A 271 13.06 0.49 -10.20
CA GLY A 271 12.18 -0.17 -9.24
C GLY A 271 12.71 -0.19 -7.80
N LYS A 272 13.62 0.72 -7.40
CA LYS A 272 14.16 0.81 -6.03
C LYS A 272 13.07 0.92 -4.97
N THR A 273 12.14 1.84 -5.16
CA THR A 273 11.01 2.08 -4.24
C THR A 273 10.10 0.86 -4.16
N THR A 274 9.80 0.24 -5.31
CA THR A 274 9.02 -1.01 -5.38
C THR A 274 9.71 -2.16 -4.65
N LEU A 275 11.03 -2.25 -4.78
CA LEU A 275 11.83 -3.25 -4.06
C LEU A 275 11.73 -3.06 -2.54
N LEU A 276 11.85 -1.81 -2.05
CA LEU A 276 11.67 -1.52 -0.61
C LEU A 276 10.25 -1.83 -0.14
N GLN A 277 9.25 -1.53 -0.94
CA GLN A 277 7.85 -1.87 -0.65
C GLN A 277 7.69 -3.40 -0.48
N GLN A 278 8.22 -4.19 -1.40
CA GLN A 278 8.18 -5.66 -1.32
C GLN A 278 8.97 -6.20 -0.12
N ILE A 279 10.12 -5.62 0.20
CA ILE A 279 10.88 -5.97 1.41
C ILE A 279 10.05 -5.64 2.64
N GLY A 280 9.39 -4.48 2.69
CA GLY A 280 8.51 -4.09 3.79
C GLY A 280 7.40 -5.11 4.03
N LEU A 281 6.69 -5.53 2.98
CA LEU A 281 5.65 -6.57 3.06
C LEU A 281 6.24 -7.90 3.56
N LYS A 282 7.39 -8.33 3.06
CA LYS A 282 8.04 -9.55 3.53
C LYS A 282 8.40 -9.50 5.04
N TYR A 283 8.79 -8.34 5.58
CA TYR A 283 9.00 -8.18 7.03
C TYR A 283 7.69 -8.28 7.80
N ILE A 284 6.60 -7.71 7.26
CA ILE A 284 5.26 -7.83 7.85
C ILE A 284 4.83 -9.31 7.90
N ASP A 285 4.89 -10.01 6.78
CA ASP A 285 4.47 -11.41 6.65
C ASP A 285 5.29 -12.36 7.55
N ASN A 286 6.57 -12.05 7.73
CA ASN A 286 7.49 -12.85 8.54
C ASN A 286 7.73 -12.28 9.95
N TYR A 287 6.89 -11.35 10.42
CA TYR A 287 7.12 -10.68 11.70
C TYR A 287 7.29 -11.64 12.87
N ASN A 288 6.49 -12.69 12.94
CA ASN A 288 6.57 -13.71 14.01
C ASN A 288 7.94 -14.44 14.06
N LYS A 289 8.68 -14.45 12.94
CA LYS A 289 10.00 -15.10 12.84
C LYS A 289 11.14 -14.11 13.09
N VAL A 290 11.06 -12.91 12.50
CA VAL A 290 12.15 -11.93 12.51
C VAL A 290 11.99 -10.85 13.57
N GLU A 291 10.80 -10.65 14.08
CA GLU A 291 10.42 -9.68 15.13
C GLU A 291 10.94 -8.25 14.88
N MET A 292 11.05 -7.84 13.61
CA MET A 292 11.48 -6.50 13.21
C MET A 292 10.37 -5.77 12.45
N ILE A 293 10.17 -4.50 12.77
CA ILE A 293 9.13 -3.64 12.23
C ILE A 293 9.70 -2.77 11.10
N PRO A 294 9.19 -2.87 9.86
CA PRO A 294 9.69 -2.06 8.74
C PRO A 294 9.20 -0.62 8.82
N ILE A 295 10.13 0.33 8.73
CA ILE A 295 9.88 1.77 8.71
C ILE A 295 10.35 2.35 7.39
N HIS A 296 9.43 2.87 6.57
CA HIS A 296 9.77 3.52 5.31
C HIS A 296 10.02 5.02 5.50
N ILE A 297 11.13 5.52 5.01
CA ILE A 297 11.49 6.93 5.04
C ILE A 297 11.99 7.34 3.66
N ASP A 298 11.27 8.23 2.99
CA ASP A 298 11.72 8.83 1.74
C ASP A 298 12.45 10.15 2.02
N MET A 299 13.74 10.19 1.70
CA MET A 299 14.61 11.33 1.98
C MET A 299 14.22 12.60 1.22
N ARG A 300 13.50 12.48 0.10
CA ARG A 300 13.02 13.64 -0.69
C ARG A 300 12.02 14.50 0.09
N TYR A 301 11.31 13.90 1.03
CA TYR A 301 10.21 14.54 1.76
C TYR A 301 10.56 14.94 3.18
N LEU A 302 11.81 14.71 3.60
CA LEU A 302 12.25 15.17 4.92
C LEU A 302 12.47 16.68 4.94
N PRO A 303 12.01 17.40 5.99
CA PRO A 303 12.32 18.81 6.15
C PRO A 303 13.83 19.02 6.23
N LYS A 304 14.37 19.95 5.45
CA LYS A 304 15.81 20.27 5.41
C LYS A 304 16.42 20.65 6.76
N LYS A 305 15.59 21.07 7.71
CA LYS A 305 15.98 21.41 9.09
C LYS A 305 15.69 20.30 10.11
N SER A 306 15.20 19.15 9.67
CA SER A 306 14.96 18.02 10.58
C SER A 306 16.29 17.33 10.89
N ASP A 307 16.75 17.47 12.09
CA ASP A 307 17.98 16.86 12.60
C ASP A 307 17.77 15.42 13.11
N LYS A 308 16.56 14.85 12.99
CA LYS A 308 16.23 13.58 13.66
C LYS A 308 15.38 12.63 12.82
N LEU A 309 16.03 11.66 12.20
CA LEU A 309 15.34 10.52 11.58
C LEU A 309 14.47 9.73 12.58
N THR A 310 14.80 9.74 13.87
CA THR A 310 13.95 9.19 14.92
C THR A 310 12.56 9.84 14.92
N ASN A 311 12.47 11.16 14.74
CA ASN A 311 11.17 11.84 14.71
C ASN A 311 10.39 11.46 13.45
N ALA A 312 11.06 11.32 12.31
CA ALA A 312 10.42 10.86 11.07
C ALA A 312 9.87 9.43 11.24
N ALA A 313 10.62 8.52 11.85
CA ALA A 313 10.18 7.17 12.15
C ALA A 313 8.96 7.15 13.09
N VAL A 314 9.01 7.93 14.17
CA VAL A 314 7.87 8.05 15.11
C VAL A 314 6.64 8.59 14.40
N GLN A 315 6.79 9.63 13.56
CA GLN A 315 5.68 10.19 12.79
C GLN A 315 5.14 9.19 11.76
N PHE A 316 6.01 8.44 11.09
CA PHE A 316 5.60 7.39 10.15
C PHE A 316 4.71 6.35 10.84
N VAL A 317 5.13 5.81 11.98
CA VAL A 317 4.32 4.86 12.75
C VAL A 317 3.00 5.50 13.18
N MET A 318 3.04 6.70 13.77
CA MET A 318 1.86 7.38 14.29
C MET A 318 0.80 7.68 13.21
N ARG A 319 1.22 8.02 11.99
CA ARG A 319 0.30 8.27 10.87
C ARG A 319 -0.36 7.00 10.34
N ASN A 320 0.37 5.90 10.39
CA ASN A 320 -0.10 4.62 9.87
C ASN A 320 -0.82 3.77 10.92
N LEU A 321 -0.88 4.23 12.17
CA LEU A 321 -1.76 3.61 13.15
C LEU A 321 -3.23 3.87 12.80
N CYS A 322 -4.09 2.90 13.09
CA CYS A 322 -5.53 3.14 13.07
C CYS A 322 -5.87 4.30 14.01
N ASP A 323 -6.82 5.15 13.65
CA ASP A 323 -7.18 6.41 14.33
C ASP A 323 -7.40 6.30 15.85
N ASP A 324 -7.55 5.09 16.38
CA ASP A 324 -7.87 4.77 17.77
C ASP A 324 -6.74 4.11 18.56
N ALA A 325 -5.57 3.92 17.96
CA ALA A 325 -4.46 3.26 18.66
C ALA A 325 -3.83 4.17 19.72
N THR A 326 -3.90 3.76 20.99
CA THR A 326 -3.33 4.48 22.14
C THR A 326 -1.83 4.26 22.30
N ILE A 327 -1.09 4.14 21.21
CA ILE A 327 0.36 3.92 21.26
C ILE A 327 1.04 5.26 21.54
N LYS A 328 1.79 5.32 22.63
CA LYS A 328 2.56 6.50 22.99
C LYS A 328 3.83 6.59 22.17
N LYS A 329 4.22 7.81 21.79
CA LYS A 329 5.48 8.07 21.07
C LYS A 329 6.71 7.49 21.79
N GLU A 330 6.68 7.46 23.12
CA GLU A 330 7.72 6.90 23.97
C GLU A 330 7.93 5.40 23.72
N LYS A 331 6.84 4.64 23.50
CA LYS A 331 6.94 3.21 23.18
C LYS A 331 7.57 2.97 21.82
N ILE A 332 7.23 3.77 20.82
CA ILE A 332 7.86 3.69 19.49
C ILE A 332 9.36 4.00 19.58
N LYS A 333 9.72 5.03 20.37
CA LYS A 333 11.13 5.34 20.62
C LYS A 333 11.86 4.19 21.32
N GLN A 334 11.22 3.56 22.31
CA GLN A 334 11.76 2.39 22.99
C GLN A 334 12.04 1.26 21.98
N LEU A 335 11.11 0.92 21.10
CA LEU A 335 11.30 -0.10 20.06
C LEU A 335 12.48 0.24 19.13
N ILE A 336 12.69 1.53 18.81
CA ILE A 336 13.87 1.99 18.07
C ILE A 336 15.16 1.79 18.89
N ASP A 337 15.12 2.09 20.19
CA ASP A 337 16.27 1.95 21.08
C ASP A 337 16.62 0.47 21.33
N ASP A 338 15.61 -0.40 21.33
CA ASP A 338 15.74 -1.85 21.50
C ASP A 338 16.18 -2.59 20.21
N GLY A 339 16.41 -1.85 19.10
CA GLY A 339 16.84 -2.45 17.83
C GLY A 339 15.77 -3.26 17.09
N ARG A 340 14.49 -2.99 17.36
CA ARG A 340 13.34 -3.73 16.82
C ARG A 340 12.84 -3.21 15.47
N MET A 341 13.60 -2.32 14.81
CA MET A 341 13.19 -1.71 13.55
C MET A 341 14.11 -2.10 12.39
N VAL A 342 13.52 -2.21 11.19
CA VAL A 342 14.28 -2.16 9.94
C VAL A 342 13.94 -0.87 9.20
N PHE A 343 14.94 -0.03 9.00
CA PHE A 343 14.79 1.25 8.33
C PHE A 343 14.98 1.09 6.82
N LEU A 344 13.91 1.25 6.07
CA LEU A 344 13.87 1.26 4.62
C LEU A 344 13.97 2.71 4.14
N ILE A 345 15.21 3.20 3.93
CA ILE A 345 15.47 4.61 3.61
C ILE A 345 15.62 4.77 2.10
N ASP A 346 14.65 5.38 1.48
CA ASP A 346 14.58 5.56 0.03
C ASP A 346 15.16 6.91 -0.43
N ASN A 347 15.63 6.94 -1.67
CA ASN A 347 16.10 8.14 -2.36
C ASN A 347 17.25 8.89 -1.62
N VAL A 348 18.20 8.15 -1.09
CA VAL A 348 19.39 8.73 -0.46
C VAL A 348 20.27 9.42 -1.50
N ASP A 349 20.47 10.74 -1.34
CA ASP A 349 21.47 11.48 -2.11
C ASP A 349 22.77 11.55 -1.29
N ILE A 350 23.77 10.77 -1.70
CA ILE A 350 25.07 10.72 -1.01
C ILE A 350 25.91 11.98 -1.20
N PHE A 351 25.55 12.86 -2.13
CA PHE A 351 26.19 14.17 -2.34
C PHE A 351 25.55 15.27 -1.50
N ASP A 352 24.35 15.05 -0.96
CA ASP A 352 23.74 15.98 -0.03
C ASP A 352 24.37 15.80 1.36
N ALA A 353 25.09 16.85 1.79
CA ALA A 353 25.77 16.84 3.08
C ALA A 353 24.79 16.64 4.27
N ASN A 354 23.55 17.16 4.15
CA ASN A 354 22.54 17.02 5.19
C ASN A 354 22.03 15.56 5.25
N HIS A 355 21.75 14.94 4.11
CA HIS A 355 21.35 13.53 4.06
C HIS A 355 22.44 12.65 4.68
N THR A 356 23.68 12.84 4.23
CA THR A 356 24.84 12.09 4.74
C THR A 356 25.01 12.26 6.24
N PHE A 357 24.95 13.50 6.74
CA PHE A 357 25.08 13.79 8.16
C PHE A 357 23.95 13.16 8.98
N MET A 358 22.68 13.32 8.56
CA MET A 358 21.53 12.75 9.26
C MET A 358 21.62 11.22 9.36
N ILE A 359 21.93 10.56 8.23
CA ILE A 359 22.03 9.09 8.19
C ILE A 359 23.20 8.61 9.04
N SER A 360 24.37 9.23 8.93
CA SER A 360 25.55 8.86 9.75
C SER A 360 25.25 8.94 11.25
N LYS A 361 24.68 10.07 11.69
CA LYS A 361 24.32 10.27 13.10
C LYS A 361 23.25 9.31 13.58
N PHE A 362 22.31 8.96 12.72
CA PHE A 362 21.24 8.02 13.08
C PHE A 362 21.78 6.60 13.22
N ILE A 363 22.64 6.14 12.30
CA ILE A 363 23.29 4.84 12.38
C ILE A 363 24.21 4.75 13.60
N GLU A 364 25.01 5.80 13.88
CA GLU A 364 25.85 5.85 15.07
C GLU A 364 25.04 5.72 16.37
N ALA A 365 23.86 6.35 16.43
CA ALA A 365 23.02 6.38 17.63
C ALA A 365 22.11 5.15 17.78
N LYS A 366 21.75 4.46 16.69
CA LYS A 366 20.71 3.42 16.62
C LYS A 366 21.18 2.18 15.84
N GLY A 367 22.46 1.87 15.89
CA GLY A 367 23.11 0.82 15.10
C GLY A 367 22.61 -0.60 15.34
N GLU A 368 21.90 -0.85 16.43
CA GLU A 368 21.27 -2.15 16.72
C GLU A 368 20.09 -2.45 15.76
N ASN A 369 19.55 -1.41 15.10
CA ASN A 369 18.52 -1.59 14.07
C ASN A 369 19.16 -1.97 12.73
N ARG A 370 18.36 -2.54 11.85
CA ARG A 370 18.78 -2.83 10.48
C ARG A 370 18.49 -1.65 9.55
N PHE A 371 19.41 -1.39 8.62
CA PHE A 371 19.29 -0.31 7.64
C PHE A 371 19.39 -0.86 6.23
N ILE A 372 18.39 -0.54 5.41
CA ILE A 372 18.34 -0.85 3.99
C ILE A 372 18.12 0.46 3.24
N LEU A 373 19.11 0.88 2.46
CA LEU A 373 19.11 2.18 1.79
C LEU A 373 18.95 1.98 0.28
N THR A 374 18.34 2.96 -0.40
CA THR A 374 18.42 3.03 -1.86
C THR A 374 19.09 4.31 -2.31
N THR A 375 19.88 4.24 -3.37
CA THR A 375 20.52 5.40 -4.01
C THR A 375 20.73 5.17 -5.49
N LYS A 376 21.11 6.21 -6.22
CA LYS A 376 21.43 6.12 -7.65
C LYS A 376 22.80 5.51 -7.87
N GLU A 377 22.89 4.60 -8.84
CA GLU A 377 24.14 3.93 -9.21
C GLU A 377 25.20 4.92 -9.72
N GLU A 378 24.77 5.94 -10.47
CA GLU A 378 25.65 6.97 -11.04
C GLU A 378 26.43 7.71 -9.96
N PHE A 379 25.91 7.80 -8.76
CA PHE A 379 26.57 8.44 -7.62
C PHE A 379 27.84 7.65 -7.19
N PHE A 380 27.80 6.34 -7.28
CA PHE A 380 28.94 5.49 -6.93
C PHE A 380 29.97 5.34 -8.06
N GLN A 381 29.56 5.51 -9.31
CA GLN A 381 30.46 5.45 -10.46
C GLN A 381 31.31 6.71 -10.64
N SER A 382 30.79 7.85 -10.21
CA SER A 382 31.42 9.17 -10.44
C SER A 382 32.37 9.62 -9.33
N ILE A 383 32.51 8.86 -8.25
CA ILE A 383 33.27 9.28 -7.05
C ILE A 383 34.43 8.34 -6.76
N ASP A 384 35.58 8.93 -6.39
CA ASP A 384 36.65 8.22 -5.70
C ASP A 384 36.09 7.56 -4.43
N VAL A 385 36.33 6.27 -4.26
CA VAL A 385 35.89 5.46 -3.10
C VAL A 385 36.23 6.12 -1.77
N LYS A 386 37.30 6.92 -1.70
CA LYS A 386 37.72 7.67 -0.51
C LYS A 386 36.78 8.82 -0.13
N LYS A 387 35.93 9.27 -1.05
CA LYS A 387 34.97 10.36 -0.82
C LYS A 387 33.55 9.87 -0.50
N LEU A 388 33.35 8.55 -0.49
CA LEU A 388 32.08 7.99 -0.07
C LEU A 388 31.85 8.19 1.43
N PRO A 389 30.62 8.44 1.89
CA PRO A 389 30.31 8.54 3.30
C PRO A 389 30.75 7.30 4.08
N ASP A 390 31.32 7.49 5.26
CA ASP A 390 31.93 6.40 6.04
C ASP A 390 30.95 5.27 6.36
N TYR A 391 29.68 5.57 6.63
CA TYR A 391 28.67 4.55 6.87
C TYR A 391 28.50 3.57 5.70
N THR A 392 28.78 3.98 4.47
CA THR A 392 28.63 3.12 3.28
C THR A 392 29.67 2.01 3.21
N ARG A 393 30.75 2.09 3.99
CA ARG A 393 31.84 1.08 3.99
C ARG A 393 31.39 -0.23 4.62
N ASN A 394 30.52 -0.17 5.60
CA ASN A 394 30.03 -1.33 6.35
C ASN A 394 28.73 -1.91 5.77
N PHE A 395 28.23 -1.34 4.67
CA PHE A 395 27.03 -1.81 4.02
C PHE A 395 27.37 -2.76 2.87
N LYS A 396 26.60 -3.84 2.75
CA LYS A 396 26.59 -4.68 1.57
C LYS A 396 26.02 -3.89 0.40
N LYS A 397 26.72 -3.81 -0.71
CA LYS A 397 26.29 -3.07 -1.91
C LYS A 397 25.69 -4.04 -2.90
N LEU A 398 24.45 -3.81 -3.30
CA LEU A 398 23.72 -4.61 -4.27
C LEU A 398 23.20 -3.73 -5.40
N TYR A 399 23.55 -4.10 -6.61
CA TYR A 399 23.13 -3.41 -7.83
C TYR A 399 21.83 -4.02 -8.35
N ILE A 400 20.87 -3.17 -8.67
CA ILE A 400 19.62 -3.55 -9.34
C ILE A 400 19.88 -3.48 -10.85
N ASN A 401 19.99 -4.64 -11.48
CA ASN A 401 20.28 -4.74 -12.90
C ASN A 401 19.02 -4.48 -13.75
N SER A 402 19.23 -4.07 -14.98
CA SER A 402 18.16 -3.95 -15.97
C SER A 402 17.48 -5.30 -16.21
N PHE A 403 16.20 -5.30 -16.60
CA PHE A 403 15.48 -6.51 -16.93
C PHE A 403 16.13 -7.23 -18.13
N GLY A 404 16.42 -8.49 -17.95
CA GLY A 404 16.73 -9.40 -19.04
C GLY A 404 15.46 -9.89 -19.73
N LYS A 405 15.64 -10.63 -20.82
CA LYS A 405 14.52 -11.21 -21.60
C LYS A 405 13.61 -12.10 -20.73
N ALA A 406 14.17 -12.79 -19.74
CA ALA A 406 13.41 -13.64 -18.81
C ALA A 406 12.46 -12.81 -17.94
N GLN A 407 12.93 -11.72 -17.33
CA GLN A 407 12.10 -10.83 -16.49
C GLN A 407 11.02 -10.13 -17.33
N ILE A 408 11.36 -9.67 -18.54
CA ILE A 408 10.36 -9.09 -19.45
C ILE A 408 9.29 -10.13 -19.77
N ARG A 409 9.67 -11.37 -20.08
CA ARG A 409 8.73 -12.47 -20.33
C ARG A 409 7.86 -12.75 -19.13
N GLU A 410 8.42 -12.80 -17.92
CA GLU A 410 7.68 -13.01 -16.70
C GLU A 410 6.65 -11.91 -16.47
N LEU A 411 7.04 -10.63 -16.61
CA LEU A 411 6.13 -9.49 -16.47
C LEU A 411 5.00 -9.54 -17.51
N VAL A 412 5.33 -9.78 -18.78
CA VAL A 412 4.33 -9.89 -19.85
C VAL A 412 3.39 -11.08 -19.61
N THR A 413 3.90 -12.22 -19.13
CA THR A 413 3.08 -13.40 -18.81
C THR A 413 2.11 -13.14 -17.68
N LYS A 414 2.56 -12.49 -16.61
CA LYS A 414 1.71 -12.11 -15.48
C LYS A 414 0.62 -11.12 -15.90
N TRP A 415 0.98 -10.15 -16.71
CA TRP A 415 0.03 -9.19 -17.27
C TRP A 415 -0.98 -9.83 -18.25
N ALA A 416 -0.51 -10.75 -19.10
CA ALA A 416 -1.36 -11.45 -20.07
C ALA A 416 -2.26 -12.51 -19.46
N GLY A 417 -1.96 -13.00 -18.26
CA GLY A 417 -2.59 -14.21 -17.69
C GLY A 417 -4.10 -14.18 -17.46
N LYS A 418 -4.75 -12.99 -17.59
CA LYS A 418 -6.21 -12.81 -17.55
C LYS A 418 -6.78 -12.21 -18.83
N ARG A 419 -5.99 -12.16 -19.90
CA ARG A 419 -6.32 -11.43 -21.13
C ARG A 419 -6.45 -12.37 -22.30
N GLU A 420 -7.63 -12.42 -22.92
CA GLU A 420 -7.90 -13.23 -24.12
C GLU A 420 -7.29 -12.63 -25.41
N ASP A 421 -7.02 -11.32 -25.41
CA ASP A 421 -6.47 -10.59 -26.58
C ASP A 421 -4.96 -10.70 -26.74
N VAL A 422 -4.24 -11.20 -25.73
CA VAL A 422 -2.80 -11.45 -25.78
C VAL A 422 -2.54 -12.93 -26.05
N THR A 423 -2.54 -13.31 -27.32
CA THR A 423 -2.39 -14.71 -27.73
C THR A 423 -0.93 -15.17 -27.85
N ASP A 424 0.03 -14.27 -28.05
CA ASP A 424 1.46 -14.58 -28.18
C ASP A 424 2.35 -13.68 -27.31
N VAL A 425 2.65 -14.16 -26.10
CA VAL A 425 3.60 -13.52 -25.17
C VAL A 425 4.98 -13.34 -25.81
N SER A 426 5.42 -14.25 -26.69
CA SER A 426 6.75 -14.18 -27.29
C SER A 426 6.86 -13.02 -28.27
N GLU A 427 5.80 -12.74 -29.05
CA GLU A 427 5.75 -11.58 -29.94
C GLU A 427 5.90 -10.27 -29.15
N VAL A 428 5.15 -10.11 -28.06
CA VAL A 428 5.20 -8.91 -27.20
C VAL A 428 6.60 -8.71 -26.62
N VAL A 429 7.22 -9.79 -26.11
CA VAL A 429 8.57 -9.76 -25.54
C VAL A 429 9.61 -9.33 -26.58
N GLU A 430 9.53 -9.87 -27.80
CA GLU A 430 10.47 -9.49 -28.87
C GLU A 430 10.29 -8.03 -29.29
N LYS A 431 9.05 -7.56 -29.41
CA LYS A 431 8.77 -6.14 -29.73
C LYS A 431 9.33 -5.22 -28.65
N ILE A 432 9.08 -5.49 -27.37
CA ILE A 432 9.60 -4.68 -26.26
C ILE A 432 11.13 -4.65 -26.28
N ASN A 433 11.78 -5.81 -26.45
CA ASN A 433 13.24 -5.85 -26.58
C ASN A 433 13.75 -5.07 -27.79
N GLY A 434 13.08 -5.20 -28.94
CA GLY A 434 13.41 -4.46 -30.15
C GLY A 434 13.28 -2.96 -29.95
N TYR A 435 12.22 -2.50 -29.31
CA TYR A 435 11.98 -1.09 -29.02
C TYR A 435 13.04 -0.50 -28.08
N CYS A 436 13.32 -1.18 -26.95
CA CYS A 436 14.36 -0.72 -26.03
C CYS A 436 15.74 -0.63 -26.72
N ASN A 437 16.08 -1.59 -27.58
CA ASN A 437 17.36 -1.60 -28.28
C ASN A 437 17.44 -0.52 -29.38
N SER A 438 16.31 -0.26 -30.11
CA SER A 438 16.31 0.70 -31.23
C SER A 438 16.55 2.15 -30.81
N ILE A 439 16.11 2.52 -29.62
CA ILE A 439 16.28 3.88 -29.08
C ILE A 439 17.27 3.93 -27.90
N ASN A 440 18.01 2.84 -27.68
CA ASN A 440 18.95 2.69 -26.55
C ASN A 440 18.31 2.98 -25.18
N PHE A 441 17.09 2.50 -24.98
CA PHE A 441 16.29 2.76 -23.79
C PHE A 441 16.56 1.68 -22.74
N ALA A 442 16.84 2.10 -21.51
CA ALA A 442 17.13 1.16 -20.43
C ALA A 442 15.91 0.24 -20.15
N LYS A 443 16.14 -1.07 -20.04
CA LYS A 443 15.10 -2.07 -19.76
C LYS A 443 14.73 -2.07 -18.28
N THR A 444 14.32 -0.92 -17.75
CA THR A 444 13.82 -0.81 -16.39
C THR A 444 12.36 -1.30 -16.32
N PRO A 445 11.87 -1.75 -15.15
CA PRO A 445 10.45 -2.11 -14.99
C PRO A 445 9.50 -1.02 -15.47
N PHE A 446 9.82 0.24 -15.19
CA PHE A 446 9.05 1.42 -15.61
C PHE A 446 8.97 1.52 -17.14
N ASN A 447 10.09 1.48 -17.82
CA ASN A 447 10.15 1.61 -19.27
C ASN A 447 9.46 0.45 -19.99
N VAL A 448 9.65 -0.78 -19.48
CA VAL A 448 8.95 -1.96 -20.01
C VAL A 448 7.44 -1.82 -19.84
N SER A 449 6.97 -1.34 -18.68
CA SER A 449 5.55 -1.10 -18.44
C SER A 449 4.94 -0.04 -19.36
N ILE A 450 5.69 1.05 -19.64
CA ILE A 450 5.26 2.06 -20.62
C ILE A 450 5.07 1.42 -22.01
N PHE A 451 6.03 0.63 -22.48
CA PHE A 451 5.90 -0.04 -23.77
C PHE A 451 4.73 -1.03 -23.79
N MET A 452 4.46 -1.74 -22.70
CA MET A 452 3.29 -2.62 -22.60
C MET A 452 1.99 -1.84 -22.77
N VAL A 453 1.85 -0.69 -22.10
CA VAL A 453 0.67 0.17 -22.19
C VAL A 453 0.53 0.74 -23.61
N LEU A 454 1.61 1.22 -24.22
CA LEU A 454 1.58 1.77 -25.58
C LEU A 454 1.28 0.69 -26.63
N TRP A 455 1.87 -0.49 -26.52
CA TRP A 455 1.60 -1.62 -27.40
C TRP A 455 0.15 -2.12 -27.25
N ASP A 456 -0.37 -2.12 -26.04
CA ASP A 456 -1.75 -2.49 -25.78
C ASP A 456 -2.74 -1.56 -26.49
N PHE A 457 -2.43 -0.28 -26.47
CA PHE A 457 -3.24 0.74 -27.14
C PHE A 457 -3.08 0.72 -28.67
N ASP A 458 -1.85 0.57 -29.17
CA ASP A 458 -1.52 0.48 -30.61
C ASP A 458 -0.47 -0.61 -30.86
N LYS A 459 -0.93 -1.75 -31.39
CA LYS A 459 -0.08 -2.90 -31.71
C LYS A 459 1.03 -2.58 -32.75
N ASN A 460 0.89 -1.48 -33.48
CA ASN A 460 1.85 -1.00 -34.49
C ASN A 460 2.71 0.16 -34.01
N PHE A 461 2.62 0.54 -32.73
CA PHE A 461 3.42 1.61 -32.17
C PHE A 461 4.93 1.37 -32.41
N VAL A 462 5.63 2.39 -32.92
CA VAL A 462 7.08 2.36 -33.14
C VAL A 462 7.71 3.55 -32.40
N PRO A 463 8.56 3.31 -31.39
CA PRO A 463 9.20 4.38 -30.64
C PRO A 463 10.25 5.10 -31.52
N GLN A 464 10.29 6.43 -31.44
CA GLN A 464 11.28 7.25 -32.14
C GLN A 464 12.39 7.73 -31.21
N ASN A 465 12.02 8.18 -30.03
CA ASN A 465 12.93 8.59 -28.96
C ASN A 465 12.21 8.58 -27.62
N GLU A 466 12.94 8.75 -26.53
CA GLU A 466 12.44 8.70 -25.15
C GLU A 466 11.33 9.75 -24.87
N GLY A 467 11.52 10.97 -25.34
CA GLY A 467 10.54 12.06 -25.15
C GLY A 467 9.19 11.75 -25.81
N ILE A 468 9.21 11.23 -27.04
CA ILE A 468 8.00 10.84 -27.79
C ILE A 468 7.32 9.63 -27.13
N VAL A 469 8.08 8.66 -26.63
CA VAL A 469 7.52 7.53 -25.87
C VAL A 469 6.76 8.03 -24.65
N MET A 470 7.34 8.94 -23.87
CA MET A 470 6.70 9.53 -22.69
C MET A 470 5.48 10.38 -23.07
N GLU A 471 5.57 11.18 -24.15
CA GLU A 471 4.44 11.99 -24.64
C GLU A 471 3.24 11.12 -25.02
N ASN A 472 3.47 10.07 -25.82
CA ASN A 472 2.42 9.12 -26.22
C ASN A 472 1.82 8.39 -25.00
N TYR A 473 2.66 7.97 -24.06
CA TYR A 473 2.19 7.33 -22.83
C TYR A 473 1.25 8.26 -22.03
N LEU A 474 1.65 9.51 -21.82
CA LEU A 474 0.84 10.50 -21.09
C LEU A 474 -0.44 10.87 -21.86
N GLU A 475 -0.37 10.94 -23.20
CA GLU A 475 -1.55 11.13 -24.04
C GLU A 475 -2.55 9.96 -23.89
N VAL A 476 -2.05 8.74 -23.91
CA VAL A 476 -2.89 7.54 -23.68
C VAL A 476 -3.55 7.61 -22.31
N LEU A 477 -2.81 7.94 -21.25
CA LEU A 477 -3.36 8.04 -19.89
C LEU A 477 -4.43 9.13 -19.78
N LEU A 478 -4.17 10.32 -20.33
CA LEU A 478 -5.03 11.50 -20.12
C LEU A 478 -6.22 11.57 -21.05
N GLU A 479 -6.14 10.98 -22.25
CA GLU A 479 -7.16 11.13 -23.28
C GLU A 479 -7.83 9.81 -23.66
N LYS A 480 -7.03 8.75 -23.85
CA LYS A 480 -7.50 7.55 -24.54
C LYS A 480 -7.99 6.46 -23.59
N LEU A 481 -7.48 6.39 -22.35
CA LEU A 481 -7.93 5.43 -21.33
C LEU A 481 -9.09 5.93 -20.48
N SER A 482 -9.90 6.88 -20.94
CA SER A 482 -11.09 7.30 -20.21
C SER A 482 -12.34 6.55 -20.71
N PRO A 483 -13.08 5.85 -19.83
CA PRO A 483 -14.26 5.09 -20.22
C PRO A 483 -15.45 5.96 -20.60
N LYS A 484 -15.46 7.23 -20.22
CA LYS A 484 -16.57 8.15 -20.48
C LYS A 484 -16.17 9.19 -21.51
N GLU A 485 -16.85 9.16 -22.65
CA GLU A 485 -16.68 10.11 -23.74
C GLU A 485 -16.89 11.58 -23.29
N ALA A 486 -17.78 11.79 -22.31
CA ALA A 486 -18.04 13.10 -21.69
C ALA A 486 -16.84 13.65 -20.90
N GLU A 487 -15.98 12.78 -20.33
CA GLU A 487 -14.79 13.20 -19.58
C GLU A 487 -13.62 13.57 -20.51
N ARG A 488 -13.56 12.97 -21.72
CA ARG A 488 -12.55 13.29 -22.74
C ARG A 488 -12.70 14.72 -23.26
N ASN A 489 -13.93 15.23 -23.32
CA ASN A 489 -14.27 16.48 -24.01
C ASN A 489 -14.26 17.71 -23.10
N THR A 490 -14.14 17.56 -21.78
CA THR A 490 -14.22 18.68 -20.84
C THR A 490 -12.98 19.59 -20.90
N TYR A 491 -11.79 18.97 -21.00
CA TYR A 491 -10.52 19.69 -21.17
C TYR A 491 -9.64 19.01 -22.21
N SER A 492 -9.16 19.77 -23.18
CA SER A 492 -8.23 19.24 -24.18
C SER A 492 -6.90 18.78 -23.52
N PHE A 493 -6.22 17.83 -24.16
CA PHE A 493 -4.89 17.38 -23.73
C PHE A 493 -3.93 18.52 -23.46
N LYS A 494 -3.96 19.54 -24.32
CA LYS A 494 -3.10 20.75 -24.16
C LYS A 494 -3.37 21.54 -22.88
N ILE A 495 -4.63 21.60 -22.44
CA ILE A 495 -4.99 22.26 -21.17
C ILE A 495 -4.42 21.46 -19.99
N LYS A 496 -4.58 20.14 -19.99
CA LYS A 496 -4.06 19.22 -18.97
C LYS A 496 -2.53 19.28 -18.91
N GLN A 497 -1.88 19.23 -20.07
CA GLN A 497 -0.43 19.35 -20.21
C GLN A 497 0.10 20.69 -19.66
N ASN A 498 -0.55 21.82 -20.03
CA ASN A 498 -0.17 23.13 -19.52
C ASN A 498 -0.32 23.25 -18.00
N PHE A 499 -1.37 22.65 -17.42
CA PHE A 499 -1.55 22.64 -15.97
C PHE A 499 -0.39 21.89 -15.29
N LEU A 500 -0.10 20.67 -15.73
CA LEU A 500 0.94 19.82 -15.16
C LEU A 500 2.34 20.43 -15.33
N SER A 501 2.60 21.09 -16.47
CA SER A 501 3.85 21.83 -16.70
C SER A 501 4.02 23.02 -15.75
N ASN A 502 2.94 23.76 -15.47
CA ASN A 502 2.99 24.84 -14.48
C ASN A 502 3.12 24.32 -13.04
N LEU A 503 2.46 23.20 -12.70
CA LEU A 503 2.62 22.55 -11.40
C LEU A 503 4.07 22.11 -11.18
N ALA A 504 4.67 21.46 -12.18
CA ALA A 504 6.07 21.05 -12.15
C ALA A 504 7.02 22.23 -11.96
N LEU A 505 6.76 23.35 -12.65
CA LEU A 505 7.53 24.59 -12.50
C LEU A 505 7.46 25.17 -11.08
N GLU A 506 6.27 25.20 -10.48
CA GLU A 506 6.13 25.75 -9.13
C GLU A 506 6.82 24.86 -8.09
N MET A 507 6.77 23.52 -8.23
CA MET A 507 7.58 22.60 -7.41
C MET A 507 9.08 22.91 -7.55
N LEU A 508 9.55 23.12 -8.78
CA LEU A 508 10.94 23.48 -9.04
C LEU A 508 11.34 24.81 -8.38
N LYS A 509 10.50 25.85 -8.49
CA LYS A 509 10.77 27.16 -7.87
C LYS A 509 10.87 27.08 -6.36
N LYS A 510 10.04 26.23 -5.73
CA LYS A 510 10.11 25.94 -4.29
C LYS A 510 11.35 25.11 -3.93
N ASN A 511 12.01 24.50 -4.93
CA ASN A 511 13.05 23.50 -4.73
C ASN A 511 12.57 22.33 -3.83
N GLU A 512 11.32 21.93 -4.05
CA GLU A 512 10.62 20.82 -3.39
C GLU A 512 9.85 20.02 -4.44
N TYR A 513 9.78 18.71 -4.27
CA TYR A 513 9.13 17.82 -5.22
C TYR A 513 7.67 17.53 -4.83
N TYR A 514 7.09 18.34 -3.97
CA TYR A 514 5.74 18.15 -3.44
C TYR A 514 5.05 19.50 -3.14
N PHE A 515 3.74 19.42 -3.00
CA PHE A 515 2.89 20.41 -2.34
C PHE A 515 2.22 19.77 -1.13
N SER A 516 1.95 20.51 -0.07
CA SER A 516 0.93 20.10 0.88
C SER A 516 -0.44 20.08 0.19
N GLU A 517 -1.41 19.35 0.73
CA GLU A 517 -2.76 19.36 0.14
C GLU A 517 -3.37 20.78 0.08
N GLU A 518 -3.11 21.61 1.07
CA GLU A 518 -3.58 23.01 1.12
C GLU A 518 -2.93 23.85 0.02
N GLU A 519 -1.61 23.80 -0.11
CA GLU A 519 -0.88 24.50 -1.19
C GLU A 519 -1.32 24.06 -2.57
N PHE A 520 -1.61 22.74 -2.75
CA PHE A 520 -2.10 22.22 -4.00
C PHE A 520 -3.50 22.76 -4.33
N LYS A 521 -4.42 22.79 -3.35
CA LYS A 521 -5.75 23.39 -3.51
C LYS A 521 -5.65 24.86 -3.89
N ASP A 522 -4.81 25.61 -3.22
CA ASP A 522 -4.55 27.03 -3.53
C ASP A 522 -3.97 27.23 -4.94
N PHE A 523 -3.01 26.37 -5.34
CA PHE A 523 -2.46 26.41 -6.69
C PHE A 523 -3.54 26.15 -7.75
N VAL A 524 -4.38 25.12 -7.57
CA VAL A 524 -5.48 24.79 -8.48
C VAL A 524 -6.46 25.97 -8.58
N TYR A 525 -6.87 26.54 -7.45
CA TYR A 525 -7.76 27.70 -7.41
C TYR A 525 -7.21 28.89 -8.18
N HIS A 526 -5.97 29.29 -7.91
CA HIS A 526 -5.34 30.43 -8.58
C HIS A 526 -5.14 30.19 -10.08
N TYR A 527 -4.77 28.94 -10.45
CA TYR A 527 -4.62 28.55 -11.85
C TYR A 527 -5.95 28.65 -12.62
N HIS A 528 -7.04 28.11 -12.06
CA HIS A 528 -8.37 28.18 -12.64
C HIS A 528 -8.85 29.61 -12.80
N LYS A 529 -8.71 30.42 -11.76
CA LYS A 529 -9.07 31.84 -11.78
C LYS A 529 -8.30 32.62 -12.87
N LYS A 530 -6.99 32.38 -12.99
CA LYS A 530 -6.14 33.02 -14.00
C LYS A 530 -6.53 32.63 -15.43
N LYS A 531 -7.00 31.39 -15.62
CA LYS A 531 -7.37 30.87 -16.95
C LYS A 531 -8.86 31.05 -17.29
N GLY A 532 -9.68 31.47 -16.33
CA GLY A 532 -11.12 31.70 -16.54
C GLY A 532 -11.93 30.41 -16.77
N TYR A 533 -11.51 29.28 -16.19
CA TYR A 533 -12.23 28.02 -16.31
C TYR A 533 -13.51 28.04 -15.48
N LYS A 534 -14.60 27.46 -16.01
CA LYS A 534 -15.94 27.48 -15.42
C LYS A 534 -16.26 26.27 -14.56
N GLU A 535 -15.48 25.19 -14.65
CA GLU A 535 -15.72 23.97 -13.88
C GLU A 535 -15.13 24.04 -12.46
N THR A 536 -15.66 23.16 -11.59
CA THR A 536 -15.17 23.06 -10.21
C THR A 536 -13.74 22.54 -10.18
N GLU A 537 -12.91 23.22 -9.46
CA GLU A 537 -11.46 22.95 -9.26
C GLU A 537 -11.20 21.52 -8.80
N SER A 538 -12.08 20.97 -7.94
CA SER A 538 -11.96 19.62 -7.40
C SER A 538 -12.11 18.53 -8.47
N ARG A 539 -13.00 18.72 -9.47
CA ARG A 539 -13.20 17.75 -10.55
C ARG A 539 -12.01 17.70 -11.51
N PHE A 540 -11.43 18.87 -11.81
CA PHE A 540 -10.27 18.96 -12.69
C PHE A 540 -9.03 18.32 -12.06
N SER A 541 -8.76 18.62 -10.80
CA SER A 541 -7.59 18.09 -10.10
C SER A 541 -7.70 16.57 -9.83
N LYS A 542 -8.90 16.07 -9.51
CA LYS A 542 -9.18 14.67 -9.26
C LYS A 542 -8.77 13.77 -10.44
N LEU A 543 -8.94 14.23 -11.67
CA LEU A 543 -8.55 13.51 -12.88
C LEU A 543 -7.09 13.03 -12.82
N PHE A 544 -6.16 13.84 -12.36
CA PHE A 544 -4.73 13.50 -12.35
C PHE A 544 -4.38 12.43 -11.33
N PHE A 545 -5.12 12.37 -10.23
CA PHE A 545 -5.00 11.28 -9.24
C PHE A 545 -5.61 9.98 -9.77
N GLU A 546 -6.80 10.03 -10.35
CA GLU A 546 -7.46 8.87 -10.96
C GLU A 546 -6.63 8.26 -12.10
N LYS A 547 -5.87 9.10 -12.83
CA LYS A 547 -4.98 8.64 -13.90
C LYS A 547 -3.60 8.19 -13.41
N GLY A 548 -3.29 8.33 -12.12
CA GLY A 548 -2.01 7.95 -11.54
C GLY A 548 -0.84 8.85 -11.98
N ILE A 549 -1.11 10.08 -12.42
CA ILE A 549 -0.08 11.09 -12.73
C ILE A 549 0.37 11.79 -11.48
N LEU A 550 -0.59 12.12 -10.62
CA LEU A 550 -0.36 12.63 -9.27
C LEU A 550 -0.76 11.57 -8.24
N SER A 551 -0.12 11.58 -7.11
CA SER A 551 -0.45 10.73 -5.96
C SER A 551 -0.31 11.53 -4.66
N ILE A 552 -0.94 11.02 -3.59
CA ILE A 552 -0.79 11.55 -2.25
C ILE A 552 0.16 10.62 -1.50
N SER A 553 1.25 11.16 -1.00
CA SER A 553 2.22 10.47 -0.17
C SER A 553 2.49 11.30 1.08
N ASP A 554 2.24 10.77 2.26
CA ASP A 554 2.42 11.47 3.55
C ASP A 554 1.76 12.86 3.61
N ASP A 555 0.49 12.97 3.23
CA ASP A 555 -0.30 14.23 3.14
C ASP A 555 0.29 15.25 2.14
N ARG A 556 1.07 14.78 1.17
CA ARG A 556 1.70 15.60 0.13
C ARG A 556 1.27 15.15 -1.24
N VAL A 557 0.98 16.11 -2.09
CA VAL A 557 0.71 15.89 -3.50
C VAL A 557 2.04 15.87 -4.26
N VAL A 558 2.30 14.75 -4.94
CA VAL A 558 3.53 14.50 -5.70
C VAL A 558 3.20 14.00 -7.10
N PHE A 559 4.13 14.15 -8.04
CA PHE A 559 4.09 13.35 -9.26
C PHE A 559 4.42 11.90 -8.92
N SER A 560 3.60 10.96 -9.38
CA SER A 560 3.76 9.54 -9.06
C SER A 560 5.13 8.99 -9.48
N HIS A 561 5.70 9.53 -10.55
CA HIS A 561 7.03 9.20 -11.04
C HIS A 561 7.84 10.44 -11.35
N THR A 562 9.12 10.44 -10.96
CA THR A 562 10.03 11.56 -11.22
C THR A 562 10.19 11.84 -12.71
N SER A 563 10.14 10.80 -13.56
CA SER A 563 10.21 10.95 -15.02
C SER A 563 9.02 11.73 -15.59
N ILE A 564 7.86 11.65 -14.98
CA ILE A 564 6.67 12.45 -15.37
C ILE A 564 6.89 13.92 -15.01
N LEU A 565 7.39 14.20 -13.80
CA LEU A 565 7.74 15.57 -13.39
C LEU A 565 8.76 16.19 -14.36
N GLU A 566 9.84 15.48 -14.67
CA GLU A 566 10.88 15.95 -15.57
C GLU A 566 10.37 16.18 -16.99
N PHE A 567 9.49 15.30 -17.48
CA PHE A 567 8.83 15.49 -18.78
C PHE A 567 8.05 16.82 -18.82
N TYR A 568 7.25 17.11 -17.79
CA TYR A 568 6.48 18.36 -17.77
C TYR A 568 7.34 19.60 -17.56
N LEU A 569 8.47 19.49 -16.88
CA LEU A 569 9.47 20.57 -16.83
C LEU A 569 10.11 20.81 -18.20
N ALA A 570 10.44 19.75 -18.94
CA ALA A 570 10.97 19.86 -20.31
C ALA A 570 9.93 20.46 -21.26
N GLU A 571 8.65 20.07 -21.13
CA GLU A 571 7.55 20.68 -21.88
C GLU A 571 7.38 22.16 -21.58
N TYR A 572 7.54 22.56 -20.31
CA TYR A 572 7.54 23.99 -19.96
C TYR A 572 8.70 24.72 -20.62
N ALA A 573 9.92 24.16 -20.57
CA ALA A 573 11.12 24.72 -21.18
C ALA A 573 10.98 24.84 -22.71
N ARG A 574 10.42 23.84 -23.38
CA ARG A 574 10.16 23.85 -24.84
C ARG A 574 9.29 25.03 -25.26
N ASN A 575 8.37 25.45 -24.42
CA ASN A 575 7.44 26.54 -24.68
C ASN A 575 7.87 27.88 -24.05
N ASN A 576 9.06 27.96 -23.40
CA ASN A 576 9.56 29.17 -22.74
C ASN A 576 11.07 29.28 -22.90
N GLU A 577 11.49 30.12 -23.85
CA GLU A 577 12.91 30.32 -24.23
C GLU A 577 13.77 30.85 -23.07
N GLU A 578 13.25 31.74 -22.25
CA GLU A 578 13.95 32.28 -21.08
C GLU A 578 14.24 31.17 -20.06
N PHE A 579 13.26 30.36 -19.78
CA PHE A 579 13.42 29.23 -18.88
C PHE A 579 14.34 28.15 -19.46
N PHE A 580 14.24 27.88 -20.76
CA PHE A 580 15.14 26.96 -21.46
C PHE A 580 16.59 27.41 -21.34
N ASN A 581 16.88 28.69 -21.60
CA ASN A 581 18.21 29.28 -21.47
C ASN A 581 18.71 29.23 -20.02
N PHE A 582 17.83 29.50 -19.04
CA PHE A 582 18.15 29.36 -17.62
C PHE A 582 18.56 27.92 -17.27
N MET A 583 17.85 26.94 -17.79
CA MET A 583 18.15 25.51 -17.55
C MET A 583 19.50 25.11 -18.14
N ILE A 584 19.83 25.59 -19.35
CA ILE A 584 21.11 25.30 -20.00
C ILE A 584 22.29 26.00 -19.31
N GLN A 585 22.15 27.29 -19.03
CA GLN A 585 23.24 28.13 -18.49
C GLN A 585 23.69 27.68 -17.10
N LYS A 586 22.79 27.18 -16.27
CA LYS A 586 23.16 26.75 -14.92
C LYS A 586 23.82 25.38 -14.86
N GLY A 587 23.88 24.65 -15.97
CA GLY A 587 24.46 23.29 -16.03
C GLY A 587 23.85 22.41 -14.95
N ASN A 588 22.51 22.40 -14.87
CA ASN A 588 21.81 22.25 -13.63
C ASN A 588 21.75 20.81 -13.12
N ARG A 589 22.81 20.40 -12.49
CA ARG A 589 22.81 19.31 -11.52
C ARG A 589 21.82 19.51 -10.36
N ILE A 590 21.34 20.75 -10.12
CA ILE A 590 20.43 21.09 -9.03
C ILE A 590 19.03 20.51 -9.27
N TYR A 591 18.54 20.48 -10.52
CA TYR A 591 17.17 20.13 -10.85
C TYR A 591 17.00 18.67 -11.28
N PHE A 592 18.08 18.00 -11.60
CA PHE A 592 18.12 16.60 -11.99
C PHE A 592 18.97 15.76 -11.03
N LYS A 593 19.13 16.25 -9.80
CA LYS A 593 19.88 15.57 -8.75
C LYS A 593 19.24 14.27 -8.26
N ASN A 594 17.97 14.06 -8.59
CA ASN A 594 17.21 12.90 -8.11
C ASN A 594 16.84 11.94 -9.23
#